data_50b05d4deb628295b7f028ce18bb4df0
#
_entry.id   50b05d4deb628295b7f028ce18bb4df0
#
_cell.length_a   1.000
_cell.length_b   1.000
_cell.length_c   1.000
_cell.angle_alpha   90.00
_cell.angle_beta   90.00
_cell.angle_gamma   90.00
#
_symmetry.space_group_name_H-M   'P 1'
#
loop_
_entity.id
_entity.type
_entity.pdbx_description
1 polymer ?
#
loop_
_entity_poly.entity_id
_entity_poly.type
_entity_poly.pdbx_seq_one_letter_code
_entity_poly.pdbx_strand_id
1 'polypeptide(L)'
;MESLNIIDGIVIVIVLISAILAYARGLTREIMAIMGWVFSSIISFVFAPLTTPLIKEIPLLGPILADSCELAIIAAFASVFALSLLIFSFFTPLLSTVINKTRLTRIDQALGFVFGILRGLFLIAITFFAYLAILGDNTIPQIDASKSALIFEDMIASIKAQNPERALGWIIEKYEVLVKTCE
;
A
#
# COMPACT_ATOMS: atom_id res chain seq x y z
N MET A 1 -26.61 -25.61 -4.85
CA MET A 1 -25.33 -25.43 -4.10
C MET A 1 -24.29 -25.06 -5.13
N GLU A 2 -24.10 -23.77 -5.35
CA GLU A 2 -23.04 -23.32 -6.26
C GLU A 2 -21.70 -23.64 -5.62
N SER A 3 -20.91 -24.44 -6.32
CA SER A 3 -19.57 -24.86 -5.90
C SER A 3 -18.68 -23.62 -5.75
N LEU A 4 -17.96 -23.56 -4.63
CA LEU A 4 -16.89 -22.58 -4.44
C LEU A 4 -15.90 -22.70 -5.60
N ASN A 5 -15.67 -21.58 -6.26
CA ASN A 5 -14.70 -21.51 -7.36
C ASN A 5 -13.27 -21.54 -6.77
N ILE A 6 -12.31 -21.94 -7.60
CA ILE A 6 -10.88 -21.89 -7.26
C ILE A 6 -10.47 -20.49 -6.77
N ILE A 7 -11.02 -19.44 -7.36
CA ILE A 7 -10.77 -18.04 -7.00
C ILE A 7 -11.22 -17.75 -5.55
N ASP A 8 -12.41 -18.23 -5.16
CA ASP A 8 -12.89 -18.08 -3.78
C ASP A 8 -11.97 -18.77 -2.77
N GLY A 9 -11.43 -19.93 -3.16
CA GLY A 9 -10.43 -20.65 -2.35
C GLY A 9 -9.15 -19.84 -2.16
N ILE A 10 -8.64 -19.23 -3.23
CA ILE A 10 -7.44 -18.37 -3.19
C ILE A 10 -7.69 -17.15 -2.31
N VAL A 11 -8.84 -16.49 -2.44
CA VAL A 11 -9.22 -15.33 -1.62
C VAL A 11 -9.23 -15.71 -0.12
N ILE A 12 -9.87 -16.81 0.23
CA ILE A 12 -9.90 -17.30 1.62
C ILE A 12 -8.48 -17.55 2.14
N VAL A 13 -7.64 -18.21 1.36
CA VAL A 13 -6.25 -18.52 1.75
C VAL A 13 -5.45 -17.23 1.97
N ILE A 14 -5.57 -16.25 1.09
CA ILE A 14 -4.88 -14.95 1.23
C ILE A 14 -5.33 -14.24 2.52
N VAL A 15 -6.63 -14.17 2.77
CA VAL A 15 -7.17 -13.53 3.98
C VAL A 15 -6.72 -14.26 5.24
N LEU A 16 -6.73 -15.59 5.25
CA LEU A 16 -6.26 -16.40 6.38
C LEU A 16 -4.77 -16.20 6.65
N ILE A 17 -3.94 -16.24 5.61
CA ILE A 17 -2.49 -15.97 5.75
C ILE A 17 -2.27 -14.57 6.31
N SER A 18 -2.98 -13.55 5.79
CA SER A 18 -2.90 -12.18 6.30
C SER A 18 -3.28 -12.11 7.79
N ALA A 19 -4.36 -12.78 8.19
CA ALA A 19 -4.84 -12.82 9.58
C ALA A 19 -3.84 -13.52 10.52
N ILE A 20 -3.29 -14.65 10.12
CA ILE A 20 -2.31 -15.43 10.92
C ILE A 20 -1.01 -14.64 11.09
N LEU A 21 -0.51 -14.02 10.02
CA LEU A 21 0.70 -13.19 10.09
C LEU A 21 0.50 -11.98 10.99
N ALA A 22 -0.66 -11.33 10.92
CA ALA A 22 -0.98 -10.19 11.77
C ALA A 22 -1.21 -10.61 13.24
N TYR A 23 -1.80 -11.80 13.49
CA TYR A 23 -1.87 -12.39 14.83
C TYR A 23 -0.48 -12.59 15.43
N ALA A 24 0.45 -13.15 14.65
CA ALA A 24 1.81 -13.41 15.12
C ALA A 24 2.59 -12.11 15.42
N ARG A 25 2.29 -11.02 14.72
CA ARG A 25 2.95 -9.72 14.90
C ARG A 25 2.31 -8.86 16.00
N GLY A 26 0.99 -8.96 16.17
CA GLY A 26 0.16 -8.08 16.99
C GLY A 26 -0.25 -6.79 16.27
N LEU A 27 -1.36 -6.19 16.72
CA LEU A 27 -1.93 -4.95 16.16
C LEU A 27 -0.93 -3.80 16.24
N THR A 28 -0.23 -3.67 17.36
CA THR A 28 0.74 -2.57 17.58
C THR A 28 1.79 -2.51 16.49
N ARG A 29 2.36 -3.64 16.08
CA ARG A 29 3.36 -3.67 15.00
C ARG A 29 2.75 -3.32 13.64
N GLU A 30 1.53 -3.74 13.37
CA GLU A 30 0.84 -3.42 12.12
C GLU A 30 0.54 -1.92 12.04
N ILE A 31 0.06 -1.29 13.13
CA ILE A 31 -0.15 0.17 13.20
C ILE A 31 1.17 0.92 13.03
N MET A 32 2.23 0.52 13.72
CA MET A 32 3.55 1.16 13.60
C MET A 32 4.11 1.06 12.18
N ALA A 33 3.88 -0.06 11.50
CA ALA A 33 4.28 -0.20 10.10
C ALA A 33 3.52 0.80 9.20
N ILE A 34 2.20 0.92 9.37
CA ILE A 34 1.39 1.89 8.60
C ILE A 34 1.86 3.32 8.89
N MET A 35 2.05 3.67 10.16
CA MET A 35 2.57 5.00 10.53
C MET A 35 3.95 5.25 9.93
N GLY A 36 4.84 4.25 9.92
CA GLY A 36 6.14 4.32 9.26
C GLY A 36 6.01 4.67 7.78
N TRP A 37 5.08 4.01 7.06
CA TRP A 37 4.80 4.30 5.66
C TRP A 37 4.27 5.73 5.45
N VAL A 38 3.31 6.16 6.27
CA VAL A 38 2.72 7.50 6.19
C VAL A 38 3.77 8.58 6.46
N PHE A 39 4.53 8.46 7.55
CA PHE A 39 5.58 9.43 7.87
C PHE A 39 6.70 9.44 6.84
N SER A 40 7.13 8.27 6.35
CA SER A 40 8.12 8.20 5.27
C SER A 40 7.63 8.87 3.99
N SER A 41 6.35 8.72 3.64
CA SER A 41 5.76 9.41 2.48
C SER A 41 5.78 10.93 2.65
N ILE A 42 5.41 11.44 3.82
CA ILE A 42 5.42 12.87 4.11
C ILE A 42 6.85 13.43 4.06
N ILE A 43 7.80 12.75 4.71
CA ILE A 43 9.22 13.14 4.70
C ILE A 43 9.75 13.17 3.27
N SER A 44 9.45 12.13 2.49
CA SER A 44 9.90 12.02 1.09
C SER A 44 9.32 13.13 0.23
N PHE A 45 8.04 13.46 0.44
CA PHE A 45 7.40 14.55 -0.29
C PHE A 45 8.06 15.90 -0.03
N VAL A 46 8.46 16.17 1.21
CA VAL A 46 9.11 17.44 1.61
C VAL A 46 10.57 17.48 1.15
N PHE A 47 11.30 16.36 1.24
CA PHE A 47 12.74 16.33 0.99
C PHE A 47 13.14 15.92 -0.43
N ALA A 48 12.24 15.35 -1.25
CA ALA A 48 12.56 14.96 -2.62
C ALA A 48 13.11 16.12 -3.47
N PRO A 49 12.51 17.32 -3.48
CA PRO A 49 13.06 18.42 -4.26
C PRO A 49 14.48 18.82 -3.84
N LEU A 50 14.78 18.77 -2.53
CA LEU A 50 16.09 19.12 -1.98
C LEU A 50 17.16 18.08 -2.31
N THR A 51 16.77 16.81 -2.44
CA THR A 51 17.69 15.69 -2.71
C THR A 51 17.87 15.42 -4.20
N THR A 52 17.01 15.95 -5.06
CA THR A 52 17.09 15.77 -6.53
C THR A 52 18.47 16.13 -7.11
N PRO A 53 19.12 17.27 -6.77
CA PRO A 53 20.45 17.57 -7.29
C PRO A 53 21.49 16.55 -6.85
N LEU A 54 21.42 16.06 -5.61
CA LEU A 54 22.35 15.05 -5.09
C LEU A 54 22.23 13.70 -5.85
N ILE A 55 21.02 13.32 -6.23
CA ILE A 55 20.77 12.08 -7.00
C ILE A 55 21.35 12.19 -8.41
N LYS A 56 21.31 13.38 -9.03
CA LYS A 56 21.90 13.62 -10.35
C LYS A 56 23.44 13.57 -10.34
N GLU A 57 24.09 13.78 -9.21
CA GLU A 57 25.55 13.69 -9.05
C GLU A 57 26.05 12.24 -8.92
N ILE A 58 25.18 11.26 -8.70
CA ILE A 58 25.57 9.86 -8.60
C ILE A 58 26.03 9.35 -9.98
N PRO A 59 27.27 8.85 -10.14
CA PRO A 59 27.85 8.52 -11.44
C PRO A 59 27.07 7.46 -12.24
N LEU A 60 26.39 6.53 -11.55
CA LEU A 60 25.58 5.48 -12.19
C LEU A 60 24.18 5.98 -12.63
N LEU A 61 23.58 6.91 -11.89
CA LEU A 61 22.23 7.36 -12.09
C LEU A 61 22.18 8.69 -12.85
N GLY A 62 23.20 9.54 -12.70
CA GLY A 62 23.31 10.86 -13.32
C GLY A 62 23.05 10.83 -14.82
N PRO A 63 23.72 10.00 -15.62
CA PRO A 63 23.50 9.97 -17.07
C PRO A 63 22.07 9.61 -17.49
N ILE A 64 21.39 8.76 -16.71
CA ILE A 64 20.01 8.30 -16.99
C ILE A 64 19.00 9.35 -16.57
N LEU A 65 19.32 10.11 -15.52
CA LEU A 65 18.42 11.10 -14.91
C LEU A 65 18.68 12.51 -15.40
N ALA A 66 19.78 12.76 -16.13
CA ALA A 66 20.13 14.07 -16.64
C ALA A 66 19.10 14.60 -17.64
N ASP A 67 18.58 13.72 -18.48
CA ASP A 67 17.66 14.06 -19.56
C ASP A 67 16.19 14.20 -19.10
N SER A 68 15.86 13.76 -17.87
CA SER A 68 14.48 13.80 -17.38
C SER A 68 14.43 14.26 -15.92
N CYS A 69 13.96 15.49 -15.72
CA CYS A 69 13.77 16.02 -14.37
C CYS A 69 12.73 15.22 -13.57
N GLU A 70 11.68 14.74 -14.21
CA GLU A 70 10.63 13.95 -13.57
C GLU A 70 11.18 12.64 -13.02
N LEU A 71 12.01 11.93 -13.79
CA LEU A 71 12.66 10.71 -13.31
C LEU A 71 13.61 10.99 -12.15
N ALA A 72 14.32 12.12 -12.17
CA ALA A 72 15.21 12.50 -11.09
C ALA A 72 14.45 12.77 -9.78
N ILE A 73 13.30 13.44 -9.84
CA ILE A 73 12.49 13.71 -8.65
C ILE A 73 11.81 12.47 -8.11
N ILE A 74 11.37 11.54 -8.98
CA ILE A 74 10.84 10.24 -8.57
C ILE A 74 11.94 9.40 -7.89
N ALA A 75 13.15 9.38 -8.45
CA ALA A 75 14.29 8.69 -7.86
C ALA A 75 14.69 9.29 -6.50
N ALA A 76 14.66 10.63 -6.38
CA ALA A 76 14.90 11.32 -5.13
C ALA A 76 13.84 10.95 -4.08
N PHE A 77 12.57 11.00 -4.46
CA PHE A 77 11.46 10.59 -3.59
C PHE A 77 11.65 9.14 -3.12
N ALA A 78 11.90 8.20 -4.03
CA ALA A 78 12.09 6.79 -3.69
C ALA A 78 13.30 6.57 -2.76
N SER A 79 14.38 7.31 -2.96
CA SER A 79 15.59 7.22 -2.13
C SER A 79 15.34 7.72 -0.70
N VAL A 80 14.71 8.89 -0.56
CA VAL A 80 14.34 9.45 0.76
C VAL A 80 13.32 8.55 1.44
N PHE A 81 12.36 8.01 0.70
CA PHE A 81 11.35 7.08 1.21
C PHE A 81 11.98 5.81 1.77
N ALA A 82 12.88 5.18 1.01
CA ALA A 82 13.58 3.98 1.45
C ALA A 82 14.43 4.23 2.70
N LEU A 83 15.17 5.36 2.74
CA LEU A 83 15.97 5.75 3.92
C LEU A 83 15.08 6.01 5.14
N SER A 84 13.98 6.73 4.97
CA SER A 84 13.03 7.01 6.05
C SER A 84 12.39 5.72 6.57
N LEU A 85 11.97 4.81 5.70
CA LEU A 85 11.44 3.50 6.10
C LEU A 85 12.48 2.68 6.86
N LEU A 86 13.74 2.68 6.43
CA LEU A 86 14.82 2.01 7.16
C LEU A 86 14.93 2.56 8.59
N ILE A 87 14.94 3.87 8.76
CA ILE A 87 15.00 4.51 10.07
C ILE A 87 13.81 4.08 10.93
N PHE A 88 12.57 4.19 10.40
CA PHE A 88 11.37 3.78 11.14
C PHE A 88 11.35 2.28 11.47
N SER A 89 11.93 1.42 10.61
CA SER A 89 12.00 -0.02 10.85
C SER A 89 12.81 -0.39 12.11
N PHE A 90 13.82 0.41 12.47
CA PHE A 90 14.57 0.23 13.72
C PHE A 90 13.77 0.61 14.97
N PHE A 91 12.85 1.57 14.87
CA PHE A 91 12.02 1.99 16.00
C PHE A 91 10.86 1.02 16.28
N THR A 92 10.35 0.34 15.27
CA THR A 92 9.22 -0.60 15.41
C THR A 92 9.46 -1.71 16.44
N PRO A 93 10.59 -2.45 16.45
CA PRO A 93 10.85 -3.47 17.45
C PRO A 93 11.07 -2.90 18.85
N LEU A 94 11.62 -1.70 18.98
CA LEU A 94 11.83 -1.04 20.28
C LEU A 94 10.49 -0.79 20.99
N LEU A 95 9.50 -0.24 20.29
CA LEU A 95 8.17 0.03 20.82
C LEU A 95 7.40 -1.27 21.11
N SER A 96 7.51 -2.27 20.24
CA SER A 96 6.82 -3.56 20.43
C SER A 96 7.33 -4.35 21.62
N THR A 97 8.60 -4.21 22.01
CA THR A 97 9.16 -4.89 23.20
C THR A 97 8.56 -4.39 24.51
N VAL A 98 8.14 -3.13 24.56
CA VAL A 98 7.48 -2.55 25.75
C VAL A 98 6.11 -3.21 25.97
N ILE A 99 5.36 -3.48 24.91
CA ILE A 99 4.01 -4.07 24.97
C ILE A 99 4.07 -5.57 25.21
N ASN A 100 5.04 -6.27 24.62
CA ASN A 100 5.19 -7.72 24.75
C ASN A 100 5.56 -8.18 26.17
N LYS A 101 5.96 -7.28 27.08
CA LYS A 101 6.25 -7.59 28.49
C LYS A 101 5.02 -7.50 29.39
N THR A 102 3.85 -7.15 28.88
CA THR A 102 2.62 -6.97 29.64
C THR A 102 1.56 -8.02 29.32
N ARG A 103 0.55 -8.14 30.17
CA ARG A 103 -0.64 -9.01 29.93
C ARG A 103 -1.46 -8.61 28.70
N LEU A 104 -1.17 -7.46 28.10
CA LEU A 104 -1.79 -6.95 26.89
C LEU A 104 -1.40 -7.69 25.61
N THR A 105 -0.37 -8.54 25.65
CA THR A 105 0.11 -9.27 24.45
C THR A 105 -0.99 -10.12 23.80
N ARG A 106 -1.83 -10.81 24.58
CA ARG A 106 -2.92 -11.63 24.01
C ARG A 106 -4.00 -10.79 23.33
N ILE A 107 -4.31 -9.64 23.91
CA ILE A 107 -5.30 -8.70 23.35
C ILE A 107 -4.74 -8.09 22.07
N ASP A 108 -3.48 -7.68 22.08
CA ASP A 108 -2.78 -7.15 20.90
C ASP A 108 -2.74 -8.14 19.74
N GLN A 109 -2.47 -9.41 20.03
CA GLN A 109 -2.51 -10.48 19.03
C GLN A 109 -3.93 -10.74 18.49
N ALA A 110 -4.95 -10.79 19.35
CA ALA A 110 -6.33 -10.98 18.92
C ALA A 110 -6.81 -9.81 18.04
N LEU A 111 -6.50 -8.58 18.43
CA LEU A 111 -6.78 -7.40 17.62
C LEU A 111 -5.96 -7.39 16.32
N GLY A 112 -4.73 -7.87 16.36
CA GLY A 112 -3.89 -8.09 15.17
C GLY A 112 -4.55 -9.05 14.18
N PHE A 113 -5.15 -10.16 14.68
CA PHE A 113 -5.89 -11.11 13.84
C PHE A 113 -7.06 -10.44 13.11
N VAL A 114 -7.90 -9.70 13.84
CA VAL A 114 -9.03 -8.95 13.25
C VAL A 114 -8.54 -7.95 12.21
N PHE A 115 -7.50 -7.19 12.55
CA PHE A 115 -6.88 -6.24 11.63
C PHE A 115 -6.32 -6.94 10.38
N GLY A 116 -5.71 -8.12 10.54
CA GLY A 116 -5.19 -8.92 9.43
C GLY A 116 -6.29 -9.39 8.47
N ILE A 117 -7.49 -9.74 8.98
CA ILE A 117 -8.65 -10.04 8.13
C ILE A 117 -9.04 -8.81 7.32
N LEU A 118 -9.21 -7.66 7.98
CA LEU A 118 -9.59 -6.41 7.32
C LEU A 118 -8.57 -6.00 6.25
N ARG A 119 -7.27 -6.11 6.55
CA ARG A 119 -6.19 -5.86 5.60
C ARG A 119 -6.24 -6.84 4.42
N GLY A 120 -6.48 -8.13 4.68
CA GLY A 120 -6.60 -9.14 3.64
C GLY A 120 -7.76 -8.84 2.70
N LEU A 121 -8.93 -8.52 3.23
CA LEU A 121 -10.10 -8.11 2.44
C LEU A 121 -9.83 -6.84 1.63
N PHE A 122 -9.15 -5.86 2.22
CA PHE A 122 -8.78 -4.62 1.53
C PHE A 122 -7.82 -4.86 0.36
N LEU A 123 -6.82 -5.73 0.54
CA LEU A 123 -5.90 -6.11 -0.54
C LEU A 123 -6.63 -6.83 -1.69
N ILE A 124 -7.57 -7.71 -1.37
CA ILE A 124 -8.42 -8.37 -2.38
C ILE A 124 -9.29 -7.36 -3.10
N ALA A 125 -9.91 -6.41 -2.38
CA ALA A 125 -10.71 -5.35 -2.98
C ALA A 125 -9.88 -4.49 -3.97
N ILE A 126 -8.65 -4.11 -3.59
CA ILE A 126 -7.75 -3.38 -4.50
C ILE A 126 -7.39 -4.23 -5.72
N THR A 127 -7.15 -5.53 -5.53
CA THR A 127 -6.82 -6.44 -6.63
C THR A 127 -7.97 -6.56 -7.63
N PHE A 128 -9.20 -6.73 -7.15
CA PHE A 128 -10.39 -6.75 -8.02
C PHE A 128 -10.64 -5.39 -8.68
N PHE A 129 -10.44 -4.29 -7.95
CA PHE A 129 -10.53 -2.95 -8.52
C PHE A 129 -9.52 -2.75 -9.66
N ALA A 130 -8.27 -3.14 -9.45
CA ALA A 130 -7.22 -3.06 -10.48
C ALA A 130 -7.55 -3.97 -11.68
N TYR A 131 -8.04 -5.18 -11.42
CA TYR A 131 -8.48 -6.12 -12.46
C TYR A 131 -9.56 -5.49 -13.36
N LEU A 132 -10.62 -4.93 -12.78
CA LEU A 132 -11.70 -4.27 -13.51
C LEU A 132 -11.23 -2.99 -14.22
N ALA A 133 -10.29 -2.26 -13.63
CA ALA A 133 -9.75 -1.03 -14.23
C ALA A 133 -8.86 -1.32 -15.46
N ILE A 134 -8.12 -2.43 -15.44
CA ILE A 134 -7.17 -2.79 -16.52
C ILE A 134 -7.88 -3.52 -17.67
N LEU A 135 -8.74 -4.49 -17.36
CA LEU A 135 -9.37 -5.33 -18.36
C LEU A 135 -10.66 -4.73 -18.93
N GLY A 136 -11.32 -3.81 -18.22
CA GLY A 136 -12.59 -3.23 -18.65
C GLY A 136 -13.65 -4.32 -18.94
N ASP A 137 -14.14 -4.35 -20.19
CA ASP A 137 -15.15 -5.32 -20.63
C ASP A 137 -14.57 -6.69 -21.05
N ASN A 138 -13.23 -6.82 -21.13
CA ASN A 138 -12.54 -8.07 -21.49
C ASN A 138 -12.24 -8.93 -20.25
N THR A 139 -13.25 -9.25 -19.49
CA THR A 139 -13.13 -9.98 -18.24
C THR A 139 -12.89 -11.48 -18.45
N ILE A 140 -12.34 -12.16 -17.43
CA ILE A 140 -12.06 -13.60 -17.45
C ILE A 140 -13.25 -14.33 -16.81
N PRO A 141 -13.99 -15.20 -17.56
CA PRO A 141 -15.22 -15.81 -17.07
C PRO A 141 -15.07 -16.59 -15.75
N GLN A 142 -13.88 -17.16 -15.50
CA GLN A 142 -13.61 -17.90 -14.26
C GLN A 142 -13.50 -16.99 -13.03
N ILE A 143 -13.08 -15.74 -13.22
CA ILE A 143 -12.97 -14.74 -12.13
C ILE A 143 -14.34 -14.15 -11.86
N ASP A 144 -15.07 -13.77 -12.90
CA ASP A 144 -16.40 -13.15 -12.77
C ASP A 144 -17.46 -14.11 -12.20
N ALA A 145 -17.32 -15.40 -12.46
CA ALA A 145 -18.18 -16.43 -11.86
C ALA A 145 -17.89 -16.73 -10.39
N SER A 146 -16.88 -16.07 -9.77
CA SER A 146 -16.58 -16.27 -8.35
C SER A 146 -17.51 -15.44 -7.47
N LYS A 147 -17.89 -15.99 -6.31
CA LYS A 147 -18.69 -15.26 -5.31
C LYS A 147 -17.95 -14.06 -4.75
N SER A 148 -16.65 -14.18 -4.62
CA SER A 148 -15.78 -13.08 -4.21
C SER A 148 -15.84 -11.93 -5.18
N ALA A 149 -15.78 -12.18 -6.50
CA ALA A 149 -15.88 -11.13 -7.52
C ALA A 149 -17.21 -10.39 -7.44
N LEU A 150 -18.34 -11.11 -7.33
CA LEU A 150 -19.67 -10.51 -7.22
C LEU A 150 -19.81 -9.57 -6.01
N ILE A 151 -19.30 -9.99 -4.83
CA ILE A 151 -19.34 -9.15 -3.61
C ILE A 151 -18.50 -7.88 -3.78
N PHE A 152 -17.31 -8.01 -4.38
CA PHE A 152 -16.42 -6.88 -4.57
C PHE A 152 -16.86 -5.98 -5.74
N GLU A 153 -17.51 -6.50 -6.76
CA GLU A 153 -18.07 -5.74 -7.89
C GLU A 153 -19.12 -4.75 -7.42
N ASP A 154 -20.09 -5.18 -6.60
CA ASP A 154 -21.10 -4.29 -6.00
C ASP A 154 -20.47 -3.19 -5.15
N MET A 155 -19.45 -3.53 -4.37
CA MET A 155 -18.72 -2.56 -3.55
C MET A 155 -17.94 -1.57 -4.43
N ILE A 156 -17.26 -2.03 -5.48
CA ILE A 156 -16.51 -1.21 -6.42
C ILE A 156 -17.45 -0.31 -7.23
N ALA A 157 -18.60 -0.82 -7.68
CA ALA A 157 -19.62 -0.05 -8.37
C ALA A 157 -20.13 1.11 -7.49
N SER A 158 -20.33 0.86 -6.22
CA SER A 158 -20.71 1.88 -5.24
C SER A 158 -19.63 2.96 -5.06
N ILE A 159 -18.35 2.57 -5.07
CA ILE A 159 -17.20 3.49 -5.00
C ILE A 159 -17.07 4.31 -6.30
N LYS A 160 -17.22 3.65 -7.47
CA LYS A 160 -17.20 4.34 -8.77
C LYS A 160 -18.32 5.37 -8.90
N ALA A 161 -19.50 5.09 -8.35
CA ALA A 161 -20.63 6.02 -8.35
C ALA A 161 -20.38 7.29 -7.49
N GLN A 162 -19.45 7.23 -6.54
CA GLN A 162 -19.10 8.35 -5.64
C GLN A 162 -17.96 9.27 -6.14
N ASN A 163 -17.70 9.32 -7.46
CA ASN A 163 -16.70 10.21 -8.08
C ASN A 163 -15.23 9.83 -7.80
N PRO A 164 -14.69 8.82 -8.49
CA PRO A 164 -13.27 8.45 -8.40
C PRO A 164 -12.33 9.56 -8.89
N GLU A 165 -12.82 10.47 -9.73
CA GLU A 165 -12.04 11.61 -10.26
C GLU A 165 -11.48 12.52 -9.15
N ARG A 166 -12.19 12.65 -8.01
CA ARG A 166 -11.68 13.46 -6.89
C ARG A 166 -10.48 12.85 -6.19
N ALA A 167 -10.46 11.52 -6.03
CA ALA A 167 -9.33 10.83 -5.38
C ALA A 167 -8.11 10.81 -6.30
N LEU A 168 -8.31 10.56 -7.59
CA LEU A 168 -7.25 10.65 -8.62
C LEU A 168 -6.77 12.09 -8.81
N GLY A 169 -7.67 13.07 -8.83
CA GLY A 169 -7.34 14.49 -8.93
C GLY A 169 -6.42 14.96 -7.81
N TRP A 170 -6.63 14.51 -6.57
CA TRP A 170 -5.75 14.84 -5.46
C TRP A 170 -4.33 14.26 -5.63
N ILE A 171 -4.20 13.04 -6.14
CA ILE A 171 -2.89 12.42 -6.42
C ILE A 171 -2.18 13.18 -7.54
N ILE A 172 -2.90 13.53 -8.60
CA ILE A 172 -2.35 14.32 -9.74
C ILE A 172 -1.89 15.68 -9.25
N GLU A 173 -2.70 16.38 -8.45
CA GLU A 173 -2.33 17.67 -7.87
C GLU A 173 -1.04 17.59 -7.04
N LYS A 174 -0.88 16.53 -6.21
CA LYS A 174 0.33 16.33 -5.43
C LYS A 174 1.55 15.99 -6.29
N TYR A 175 1.34 15.23 -7.37
CA TYR A 175 2.38 14.94 -8.35
C TYR A 175 2.82 16.24 -9.07
N GLU A 176 1.86 17.05 -9.54
CA GLU A 176 2.16 18.34 -10.19
C GLU A 176 2.94 19.29 -9.25
N VAL A 177 2.61 19.33 -7.96
CA VAL A 177 3.36 20.12 -6.97
C VAL A 177 4.82 19.68 -6.88
N LEU A 178 5.07 18.36 -6.94
CA LEU A 178 6.45 17.84 -6.93
C LEU A 178 7.21 18.19 -8.22
N VAL A 179 6.55 18.09 -9.37
CA VAL A 179 7.17 18.29 -10.70
C VAL A 179 7.32 19.77 -11.05
N LYS A 180 6.55 20.68 -10.45
CA LYS A 180 6.73 22.15 -10.60
C LYS A 180 8.14 22.63 -10.28
N THR A 181 8.92 21.87 -9.52
CA THR A 181 10.33 22.18 -9.28
C THR A 181 11.23 21.88 -10.48
N CYS A 182 10.67 21.34 -11.57
CA CYS A 182 11.34 21.05 -12.83
C CYS A 182 11.21 22.17 -13.88
N GLU A 183 10.34 23.17 -13.64
CA GLU A 183 10.23 24.39 -14.43
C GLU A 183 11.22 25.47 -13.91
#